data_41be932407e53688a359b36717c2d3d9
#
_entry.id   41be932407e53688a359b36717c2d3d9
#
_cell.length_a   1.000
_cell.length_b   1.000
_cell.length_c   1.000
_cell.angle_alpha   90.00
_cell.angle_beta   90.00
_cell.angle_gamma   90.00
#
_symmetry.space_group_name_H-M   'P 1'
#
loop_
_entity.id
_entity.type
_entity.pdbx_description
1 polymer ?
#
loop_
_entity_poly.entity_id
_entity_poly.type
_entity_poly.pdbx_seq_one_letter_code
_entity_poly.pdbx_strand_id
1 'polypeptide(L)'
;MQPRFGPEWLAPESLDDALRLKAEREDATVVAGGTFVGILVNQRLLVPSAFLSLGRVPGLAYVEAGDELRLGAMTTHRAVELSPLVRERWPALAAAFSVVASPRVRNQATVGGVLADADYASDPPSMLLALGARVIARSVRGEREIPIEELIVGHYETSLAADELIVEVRVPGGEHRAAYRKFRTRSHEDRPCVGVATCRRGPELRVAVGAVADRPQYFPALCDAAAAPAEVARAYAAAIDPLSDFAGSSDYRRRVIAVEVRRALEELAT
;
A
#
# COMPACT_ATOMS: atom_id res chain seq x y z
N MET A 1 31.34 20.91 -23.27
CA MET A 1 30.18 20.38 -22.51
C MET A 1 30.68 19.18 -21.75
N GLN A 2 30.88 19.26 -20.43
CA GLN A 2 31.33 18.12 -19.64
C GLN A 2 30.22 17.08 -19.65
N PRO A 3 30.51 15.77 -19.83
CA PRO A 3 29.50 14.74 -19.73
C PRO A 3 28.94 14.76 -18.29
N ARG A 4 27.62 14.92 -18.15
CA ARG A 4 26.93 14.77 -16.85
C ARG A 4 27.03 13.30 -16.45
N PHE A 5 27.92 13.00 -15.51
CA PHE A 5 28.00 11.69 -14.89
C PHE A 5 26.91 11.58 -13.82
N GLY A 6 25.75 11.03 -14.18
CA GLY A 6 24.66 10.75 -13.26
C GLY A 6 23.27 10.94 -13.89
N PRO A 7 22.21 10.42 -13.26
CA PRO A 7 20.85 10.60 -13.74
C PRO A 7 20.44 12.08 -13.68
N GLU A 8 19.60 12.49 -14.62
CA GLU A 8 19.00 13.82 -14.64
C GLU A 8 18.02 13.95 -13.44
N TRP A 9 17.94 15.15 -12.84
CA TRP A 9 17.01 15.42 -11.74
C TRP A 9 15.95 16.43 -12.22
N LEU A 10 14.71 15.93 -12.40
CA LEU A 10 13.54 16.71 -12.79
C LEU A 10 12.74 17.05 -11.53
N ALA A 11 12.52 18.32 -11.26
CA ALA A 11 11.84 18.79 -10.05
C ALA A 11 10.76 19.82 -10.41
N PRO A 12 9.61 19.37 -10.95
CA PRO A 12 8.49 20.24 -11.30
C PRO A 12 7.92 20.93 -10.07
N GLU A 13 7.36 22.13 -10.27
CA GLU A 13 6.75 22.95 -9.22
C GLU A 13 5.21 22.98 -9.31
N SER A 14 4.63 22.25 -10.29
CA SER A 14 3.20 22.05 -10.42
C SER A 14 2.87 20.59 -10.80
N LEU A 15 1.63 20.17 -10.54
CA LEU A 15 1.18 18.85 -10.95
C LEU A 15 1.13 18.74 -12.48
N ASP A 16 0.68 19.78 -13.17
CA ASP A 16 0.59 19.77 -14.63
C ASP A 16 1.98 19.64 -15.28
N ASP A 17 3.01 20.31 -14.73
CA ASP A 17 4.39 20.11 -15.18
C ASP A 17 4.91 18.71 -14.89
N ALA A 18 4.57 18.15 -13.72
CA ALA A 18 4.94 16.77 -13.38
C ALA A 18 4.34 15.76 -14.36
N LEU A 19 3.05 15.90 -14.70
CA LEU A 19 2.36 15.06 -15.66
C LEU A 19 2.94 15.19 -17.08
N ARG A 20 3.21 16.43 -17.52
CA ARG A 20 3.85 16.68 -18.82
C ARG A 20 5.24 16.05 -18.89
N LEU A 21 6.09 16.27 -17.88
CA LEU A 21 7.42 15.68 -17.81
C LEU A 21 7.36 14.15 -17.77
N LYS A 22 6.39 13.55 -17.06
CA LYS A 22 6.22 12.10 -17.02
C LYS A 22 5.80 11.53 -18.39
N ALA A 23 4.94 12.23 -19.13
CA ALA A 23 4.55 11.84 -20.48
C ALA A 23 5.70 11.98 -21.50
N GLU A 24 6.54 13.01 -21.37
CA GLU A 24 7.72 13.23 -22.22
C GLU A 24 8.89 12.28 -21.89
N ARG A 25 8.96 11.83 -20.63
CA ARG A 25 10.04 11.02 -20.06
C ARG A 25 9.46 9.81 -19.32
N GLU A 26 8.83 8.90 -20.06
CA GLU A 26 8.29 7.65 -19.51
C GLU A 26 9.37 6.81 -18.77
N ASP A 27 10.63 6.95 -19.20
CA ASP A 27 11.82 6.32 -18.61
C ASP A 27 12.22 6.93 -17.24
N ALA A 28 11.71 8.11 -16.89
CA ALA A 28 12.03 8.75 -15.62
C ALA A 28 11.42 7.99 -14.43
N THR A 29 12.26 7.69 -13.46
CA THR A 29 11.84 7.08 -12.19
C THR A 29 11.20 8.14 -11.30
N VAL A 30 9.94 7.94 -10.93
CA VAL A 30 9.23 8.86 -10.02
C VAL A 30 9.78 8.70 -8.60
N VAL A 31 10.07 9.83 -7.95
CA VAL A 31 10.53 9.90 -6.57
C VAL A 31 9.54 10.71 -5.74
N ALA A 32 8.83 10.04 -4.84
CA ALA A 32 8.03 10.66 -3.79
C ALA A 32 8.88 10.80 -2.51
N GLY A 33 8.70 9.92 -1.53
CA GLY A 33 9.53 9.90 -0.31
C GLY A 33 10.94 9.32 -0.47
N GLY A 34 11.20 8.64 -1.58
CA GLY A 34 12.52 8.10 -1.94
C GLY A 34 13.00 6.91 -1.09
N THR A 35 12.21 6.42 -0.15
CA THR A 35 12.63 5.38 0.81
C THR A 35 12.88 4.03 0.14
N PHE A 36 12.09 3.65 -0.86
CA PHE A 36 12.28 2.42 -1.62
C PHE A 36 13.24 2.63 -2.80
N VAL A 37 13.01 3.66 -3.62
CA VAL A 37 13.88 4.01 -4.75
C VAL A 37 15.34 4.18 -4.30
N GLY A 38 15.57 4.81 -3.14
CA GLY A 38 16.92 4.97 -2.58
C GLY A 38 17.60 3.64 -2.26
N ILE A 39 16.85 2.62 -1.81
CA ILE A 39 17.40 1.27 -1.59
C ILE A 39 17.80 0.63 -2.92
N LEU A 40 16.94 0.69 -3.92
CA LEU A 40 17.19 0.09 -5.24
C LEU A 40 18.41 0.71 -5.92
N VAL A 41 18.53 2.04 -5.88
CA VAL A 41 19.69 2.76 -6.42
C VAL A 41 20.97 2.42 -5.67
N ASN A 42 20.93 2.39 -4.34
CA ASN A 42 22.08 2.09 -3.50
C ASN A 42 22.58 0.66 -3.70
N GLN A 43 21.67 -0.28 -3.94
CA GLN A 43 21.97 -1.67 -4.27
C GLN A 43 22.28 -1.91 -5.75
N ARG A 44 22.23 -0.86 -6.59
CA ARG A 44 22.42 -0.93 -8.05
C ARG A 44 21.39 -1.83 -8.77
N LEU A 45 20.23 -2.02 -8.17
CA LEU A 45 19.11 -2.74 -8.79
C LEU A 45 18.29 -1.82 -9.71
N LEU A 46 18.45 -0.50 -9.55
CA LEU A 46 17.85 0.53 -10.38
C LEU A 46 18.94 1.52 -10.81
N VAL A 47 19.07 1.72 -12.11
CA VAL A 47 20.00 2.69 -12.73
C VAL A 47 19.17 3.60 -13.64
N PRO A 48 18.51 4.63 -13.09
CA PRO A 48 17.63 5.48 -13.87
C PRO A 48 18.40 6.44 -14.76
N SER A 49 17.82 6.78 -15.91
CA SER A 49 18.28 7.87 -16.77
C SER A 49 17.93 9.24 -16.19
N ALA A 50 16.77 9.32 -15.54
CA ALA A 50 16.28 10.51 -14.87
C ALA A 50 15.46 10.16 -13.61
N PHE A 51 15.44 11.07 -12.65
CA PHE A 51 14.48 11.08 -11.54
C PHE A 51 13.46 12.18 -11.74
N LEU A 52 12.17 11.88 -11.55
CA LEU A 52 11.09 12.85 -11.49
C LEU A 52 10.65 13.00 -10.03
N SER A 53 11.07 14.09 -9.38
CA SER A 53 10.77 14.35 -7.96
C SER A 53 9.44 15.06 -7.78
N LEU A 54 8.54 14.50 -7.00
CA LEU A 54 7.27 15.16 -6.63
C LEU A 54 7.39 16.06 -5.39
N GLY A 55 8.57 16.18 -4.80
CA GLY A 55 8.78 16.88 -3.53
C GLY A 55 8.47 18.38 -3.54
N ARG A 56 8.40 19.01 -4.72
CA ARG A 56 8.06 20.43 -4.89
C ARG A 56 6.65 20.65 -5.44
N VAL A 57 5.92 19.58 -5.76
CA VAL A 57 4.56 19.68 -6.29
C VAL A 57 3.60 19.94 -5.13
N PRO A 58 2.95 21.12 -5.09
CA PRO A 58 2.01 21.44 -4.02
C PRO A 58 0.70 20.66 -4.17
N GLY A 59 -0.09 20.59 -3.08
CA GLY A 59 -1.45 20.04 -3.12
C GLY A 59 -1.54 18.50 -3.16
N LEU A 60 -0.41 17.80 -3.04
CA LEU A 60 -0.39 16.33 -3.01
C LEU A 60 -0.23 15.73 -1.60
N ALA A 61 -0.11 16.55 -0.56
CA ALA A 61 0.05 16.09 0.83
C ALA A 61 -1.08 16.65 1.71
N TYR A 62 -2.09 15.84 1.97
CA TYR A 62 -3.24 16.18 2.81
C TYR A 62 -3.92 14.95 3.36
N VAL A 63 -4.68 15.15 4.45
CA VAL A 63 -5.59 14.17 5.07
C VAL A 63 -6.92 14.88 5.28
N GLU A 64 -7.91 14.54 4.49
CA GLU A 64 -9.24 15.14 4.53
C GLU A 64 -10.29 14.05 4.69
N ALA A 65 -11.37 14.33 5.43
CA ALA A 65 -12.50 13.43 5.54
C ALA A 65 -13.83 14.18 5.44
N GLY A 66 -14.66 13.66 4.56
CA GLY A 66 -16.08 13.92 4.43
C GLY A 66 -16.84 12.61 4.54
N ASP A 67 -17.56 12.25 3.48
CA ASP A 67 -18.17 10.92 3.32
C ASP A 67 -17.11 9.83 3.15
N GLU A 68 -15.94 10.19 2.66
CA GLU A 68 -14.76 9.35 2.48
C GLU A 68 -13.53 10.00 3.12
N LEU A 69 -12.51 9.19 3.43
CA LEU A 69 -11.17 9.69 3.72
C LEU A 69 -10.41 9.88 2.40
N ARG A 70 -9.85 11.06 2.21
CA ARG A 70 -9.01 11.42 1.08
C ARG A 70 -7.59 11.65 1.56
N LEU A 71 -6.65 10.91 0.99
CA LEU A 71 -5.24 10.98 1.29
C LEU A 71 -4.48 11.40 0.03
N GLY A 72 -3.85 12.56 0.05
CA GLY A 72 -2.97 12.97 -1.04
C GLY A 72 -1.79 12.01 -1.19
N ALA A 73 -1.34 11.74 -2.41
CA ALA A 73 -0.30 10.75 -2.69
C ALA A 73 1.05 11.03 -1.99
N MET A 74 1.36 12.30 -1.73
CA MET A 74 2.57 12.73 -1.01
C MET A 74 2.40 12.81 0.50
N THR A 75 1.21 12.46 1.04
CA THR A 75 0.99 12.34 2.48
C THR A 75 1.91 11.27 3.06
N THR A 76 2.70 11.62 4.06
CA THR A 76 3.63 10.66 4.67
C THR A 76 2.91 9.61 5.50
N HIS A 77 3.50 8.43 5.64
CA HIS A 77 2.99 7.39 6.53
C HIS A 77 2.82 7.92 7.96
N ARG A 78 3.76 8.76 8.41
CA ARG A 78 3.70 9.38 9.74
C ARG A 78 2.51 10.33 9.89
N ALA A 79 2.17 11.07 8.84
CA ALA A 79 1.00 11.95 8.86
C ALA A 79 -0.31 11.14 8.98
N VAL A 80 -0.43 10.02 8.27
CA VAL A 80 -1.59 9.12 8.39
C VAL A 80 -1.63 8.49 9.79
N GLU A 81 -0.51 7.95 10.27
CA GLU A 81 -0.36 7.33 11.59
C GLU A 81 -0.79 8.26 12.74
N LEU A 82 -0.40 9.54 12.66
CA LEU A 82 -0.63 10.50 13.74
C LEU A 82 -1.90 11.34 13.57
N SER A 83 -2.57 11.27 12.43
CA SER A 83 -3.78 12.04 12.17
C SER A 83 -4.87 11.69 13.19
N PRO A 84 -5.35 12.67 14.00
CA PRO A 84 -6.46 12.44 14.92
C PRO A 84 -7.71 11.93 14.18
N LEU A 85 -7.98 12.49 13.01
CA LEU A 85 -9.09 12.13 12.15
C LEU A 85 -9.03 10.66 11.70
N VAL A 86 -7.85 10.18 11.27
CA VAL A 86 -7.67 8.77 10.85
C VAL A 86 -7.76 7.84 12.05
N ARG A 87 -7.17 8.23 13.18
CA ARG A 87 -7.22 7.44 14.43
C ARG A 87 -8.62 7.27 14.97
N GLU A 88 -9.47 8.29 14.83
CA GLU A 88 -10.84 8.26 15.29
C GLU A 88 -11.75 7.42 14.37
N ARG A 89 -11.67 7.62 13.06
CA ARG A 89 -12.62 7.06 12.11
C ARG A 89 -12.12 5.82 11.36
N TRP A 90 -10.79 5.64 11.20
CA TRP A 90 -10.14 4.51 10.54
C TRP A 90 -8.94 3.99 11.38
N PRO A 91 -9.16 3.59 12.65
CA PRO A 91 -8.05 3.25 13.57
C PRO A 91 -7.17 2.11 13.05
N ALA A 92 -7.73 1.12 12.37
CA ALA A 92 -6.97 0.02 11.78
C ALA A 92 -6.04 0.49 10.64
N LEU A 93 -6.43 1.52 9.88
CA LEU A 93 -5.57 2.13 8.86
C LEU A 93 -4.39 2.85 9.51
N ALA A 94 -4.64 3.66 10.56
CA ALA A 94 -3.57 4.29 11.33
C ALA A 94 -2.60 3.25 11.91
N ALA A 95 -3.13 2.13 12.43
CA ALA A 95 -2.34 1.02 12.96
C ALA A 95 -1.48 0.36 11.87
N ALA A 96 -2.02 0.11 10.67
CA ALA A 96 -1.26 -0.47 9.55
C ALA A 96 -0.09 0.43 9.13
N PHE A 97 -0.30 1.76 9.07
CA PHE A 97 0.79 2.70 8.79
C PHE A 97 1.82 2.79 9.93
N SER A 98 1.40 2.64 11.18
CA SER A 98 2.27 2.77 12.36
C SER A 98 3.31 1.66 12.49
N VAL A 99 3.06 0.49 11.90
CA VAL A 99 3.94 -0.68 11.98
C VAL A 99 4.91 -0.82 10.81
N VAL A 100 4.89 0.14 9.87
CA VAL A 100 5.83 0.17 8.74
C VAL A 100 7.19 0.61 9.21
N ALA A 101 8.21 -0.24 9.07
CA ALA A 101 9.62 0.07 9.33
C ALA A 101 9.85 0.96 10.58
N SER A 102 10.81 1.87 10.53
CA SER A 102 11.11 2.82 11.60
C SER A 102 10.38 4.17 11.44
N PRO A 103 10.28 4.98 12.51
CA PRO A 103 9.74 6.34 12.41
C PRO A 103 10.46 7.21 11.36
N ARG A 104 11.77 7.01 11.16
CA ARG A 104 12.55 7.73 10.14
C ARG A 104 12.02 7.43 8.73
N VAL A 105 11.74 6.17 8.44
CA VAL A 105 11.16 5.75 7.16
C VAL A 105 9.76 6.34 7.01
N ARG A 106 8.91 6.22 8.03
CA ARG A 106 7.53 6.74 7.99
C ARG A 106 7.44 8.27 7.83
N ASN A 107 8.44 9.02 8.27
CA ASN A 107 8.52 10.47 8.06
C ASN A 107 8.73 10.85 6.58
N GLN A 108 9.18 9.93 5.74
CA GLN A 108 9.47 10.16 4.33
C GLN A 108 8.61 9.32 3.39
N ALA A 109 8.40 8.04 3.70
CA ALA A 109 7.55 7.15 2.90
C ALA A 109 6.14 7.74 2.77
N THR A 110 5.59 7.69 1.56
CA THR A 110 4.31 8.32 1.21
C THR A 110 3.25 7.31 0.83
N VAL A 111 1.98 7.70 0.94
CA VAL A 111 0.82 6.87 0.59
C VAL A 111 0.87 6.44 -0.88
N GLY A 112 1.13 7.39 -1.80
CA GLY A 112 1.27 7.07 -3.22
C GLY A 112 2.50 6.22 -3.51
N GLY A 113 3.63 6.51 -2.82
CA GLY A 113 4.88 5.78 -3.01
C GLY A 113 4.75 4.29 -2.70
N VAL A 114 4.17 3.93 -1.54
CA VAL A 114 4.03 2.51 -1.15
C VAL A 114 3.11 1.72 -2.09
N LEU A 115 2.15 2.38 -2.72
CA LEU A 115 1.25 1.76 -3.70
C LEU A 115 1.92 1.62 -5.08
N ALA A 116 2.66 2.65 -5.50
CA ALA A 116 3.40 2.62 -6.77
C ALA A 116 4.58 1.65 -6.74
N ASP A 117 5.22 1.47 -5.58
CA ASP A 117 6.30 0.48 -5.39
C ASP A 117 5.80 -0.96 -5.54
N ALA A 118 4.52 -1.21 -5.28
CA ALA A 118 3.88 -2.54 -5.34
C ALA A 118 4.70 -3.65 -4.65
N ASP A 119 5.39 -3.29 -3.55
CA ASP A 119 6.16 -4.25 -2.76
C ASP A 119 5.21 -5.22 -2.04
N TYR A 120 5.28 -6.50 -2.42
CA TYR A 120 4.41 -7.57 -1.90
C TYR A 120 4.41 -7.68 -0.37
N ALA A 121 5.49 -7.25 0.28
CA ALA A 121 5.66 -7.31 1.73
C ALA A 121 5.40 -5.96 2.43
N SER A 122 4.60 -5.08 1.83
CA SER A 122 4.16 -3.83 2.44
C SER A 122 2.88 -4.01 3.24
N ASP A 123 2.79 -3.31 4.40
CA ASP A 123 1.63 -3.38 5.31
C ASP A 123 0.40 -2.60 4.78
N PRO A 124 0.52 -1.31 4.34
CA PRO A 124 -0.63 -0.49 3.99
C PRO A 124 -1.49 -1.01 2.84
N PRO A 125 -0.94 -1.61 1.75
CA PRO A 125 -1.77 -2.10 0.66
C PRO A 125 -2.82 -3.12 1.08
N SER A 126 -2.48 -4.04 2.00
CA SER A 126 -3.44 -5.03 2.52
C SER A 126 -4.58 -4.38 3.29
N MET A 127 -4.29 -3.34 4.10
CA MET A 127 -5.32 -2.63 4.86
C MET A 127 -6.22 -1.78 3.95
N LEU A 128 -5.64 -1.09 2.99
CA LEU A 128 -6.39 -0.34 1.98
C LEU A 128 -7.30 -1.27 1.16
N LEU A 129 -6.81 -2.47 0.80
CA LEU A 129 -7.60 -3.50 0.11
C LEU A 129 -8.79 -3.98 0.95
N ALA A 130 -8.58 -4.26 2.24
CA ALA A 130 -9.66 -4.66 3.13
C ALA A 130 -10.69 -3.52 3.33
N LEU A 131 -10.26 -2.27 3.35
CA LEU A 131 -11.15 -1.11 3.44
C LEU A 131 -11.89 -0.79 2.13
N GLY A 132 -11.53 -1.43 0.99
CA GLY A 132 -12.12 -1.15 -0.31
C GLY A 132 -11.72 0.22 -0.87
N ALA A 133 -10.47 0.60 -0.68
CA ALA A 133 -9.94 1.87 -1.15
C ALA A 133 -9.91 1.96 -2.68
N ARG A 134 -9.80 3.19 -3.19
CA ARG A 134 -9.63 3.50 -4.59
C ARG A 134 -8.47 4.46 -4.78
N VAL A 135 -7.77 4.32 -5.88
CA VAL A 135 -6.62 5.15 -6.22
C VAL A 135 -7.01 6.07 -7.38
N ILE A 136 -6.67 7.35 -7.25
CA ILE A 136 -6.84 8.31 -8.33
C ILE A 136 -5.49 8.47 -9.03
N ALA A 137 -5.45 8.06 -10.28
CA ALA A 137 -4.31 8.22 -11.17
C ALA A 137 -4.59 9.35 -12.17
N ARG A 138 -3.57 10.17 -12.45
CA ARG A 138 -3.64 11.26 -13.42
C ARG A 138 -2.51 11.19 -14.43
N SER A 139 -2.83 11.60 -15.65
CA SER A 139 -1.87 11.85 -16.73
C SER A 139 -2.30 13.10 -17.50
N VAL A 140 -1.55 13.48 -18.53
CA VAL A 140 -1.95 14.56 -19.47
C VAL A 140 -3.25 14.25 -20.22
N ARG A 141 -3.67 12.99 -20.26
CA ARG A 141 -4.93 12.54 -20.90
C ARG A 141 -6.15 12.69 -20.01
N GLY A 142 -5.96 12.91 -18.71
CA GLY A 142 -7.03 13.05 -17.72
C GLY A 142 -6.78 12.24 -16.46
N GLU A 143 -7.87 12.00 -15.73
CA GLU A 143 -7.89 11.31 -14.45
C GLU A 143 -8.72 10.03 -14.57
N ARG A 144 -8.31 8.96 -13.88
CA ARG A 144 -9.11 7.75 -13.70
C ARG A 144 -9.04 7.24 -12.28
N GLU A 145 -10.10 6.57 -11.88
CA GLU A 145 -10.19 5.87 -10.61
C GLU A 145 -9.87 4.38 -10.83
N ILE A 146 -9.01 3.83 -9.97
CA ILE A 146 -8.60 2.43 -10.00
C ILE A 146 -9.01 1.80 -8.68
N PRO A 147 -9.88 0.77 -8.67
CA PRO A 147 -10.11 -0.03 -7.47
C PRO A 147 -8.78 -0.60 -6.96
N ILE A 148 -8.59 -0.60 -5.64
CA ILE A 148 -7.30 -1.01 -5.05
C ILE A 148 -6.93 -2.47 -5.40
N GLU A 149 -7.92 -3.34 -5.59
CA GLU A 149 -7.75 -4.73 -6.02
C GLU A 149 -7.20 -4.88 -7.44
N GLU A 150 -7.33 -3.84 -8.26
CA GLU A 150 -6.84 -3.80 -9.64
C GLU A 150 -5.51 -3.06 -9.79
N LEU A 151 -5.04 -2.38 -8.72
CA LEU A 151 -3.84 -1.56 -8.79
C LEU A 151 -2.56 -2.40 -8.86
N ILE A 152 -2.39 -3.33 -7.90
CA ILE A 152 -1.19 -4.18 -7.83
C ILE A 152 -1.48 -5.47 -8.61
N VAL A 153 -0.74 -5.69 -9.69
CA VAL A 153 -0.96 -6.81 -10.61
C VAL A 153 0.10 -7.91 -10.50
N GLY A 154 1.22 -7.63 -9.85
CA GLY A 154 2.29 -8.58 -9.64
C GLY A 154 3.41 -8.02 -8.75
N HIS A 155 4.53 -8.75 -8.66
CA HIS A 155 5.72 -8.31 -7.92
C HIS A 155 6.26 -7.01 -8.50
N TYR A 156 6.19 -5.91 -7.70
CA TYR A 156 6.66 -4.59 -8.10
C TYR A 156 6.01 -4.08 -9.40
N GLU A 157 4.78 -4.53 -9.67
CA GLU A 157 4.05 -4.21 -10.88
C GLU A 157 2.66 -3.68 -10.56
N THR A 158 2.31 -2.56 -11.19
CA THR A 158 1.00 -1.91 -11.08
C THR A 158 0.30 -1.82 -12.42
N SER A 159 -1.02 -1.61 -12.40
CA SER A 159 -1.84 -1.32 -13.59
C SER A 159 -1.73 0.14 -14.07
N LEU A 160 -0.85 0.94 -13.47
CA LEU A 160 -0.60 2.31 -13.93
C LEU A 160 0.01 2.30 -15.33
N ALA A 161 -0.48 3.19 -16.19
CA ALA A 161 0.19 3.46 -17.46
C ALA A 161 1.52 4.20 -17.21
N ALA A 162 2.45 4.11 -18.16
CA ALA A 162 3.79 4.66 -18.02
C ALA A 162 3.81 6.18 -17.76
N ASP A 163 2.78 6.89 -18.21
CA ASP A 163 2.61 8.35 -18.04
C ASP A 163 1.70 8.75 -16.86
N GLU A 164 1.23 7.79 -16.06
CA GLU A 164 0.35 8.06 -14.92
C GLU A 164 1.11 8.29 -13.61
N LEU A 165 0.57 9.19 -12.79
CA LEU A 165 0.98 9.42 -11.42
C LEU A 165 -0.20 9.17 -10.48
N ILE A 166 0.02 8.49 -9.35
CA ILE A 166 -0.95 8.46 -8.25
C ILE A 166 -1.00 9.85 -7.63
N VAL A 167 -2.20 10.43 -7.53
CA VAL A 167 -2.40 11.75 -6.93
C VAL A 167 -3.19 11.71 -5.63
N GLU A 168 -4.07 10.72 -5.45
CA GLU A 168 -4.93 10.60 -4.27
C GLU A 168 -5.28 9.13 -4.01
N VAL A 169 -5.54 8.80 -2.74
CA VAL A 169 -6.19 7.55 -2.32
C VAL A 169 -7.47 7.90 -1.58
N ARG A 170 -8.57 7.27 -1.97
CA ARG A 170 -9.88 7.41 -1.34
C ARG A 170 -10.23 6.15 -0.57
N VAL A 171 -10.62 6.32 0.68
CA VAL A 171 -11.05 5.20 1.54
C VAL A 171 -12.50 5.42 1.93
N PRO A 172 -13.41 4.47 1.63
CA PRO A 172 -14.81 4.60 1.97
C PRO A 172 -15.03 4.90 3.45
N GLY A 173 -15.96 5.81 3.73
CA GLY A 173 -16.39 6.13 5.08
C GLY A 173 -17.54 5.25 5.56
N GLY A 174 -18.31 5.78 6.52
CA GLY A 174 -19.42 5.08 7.16
C GLY A 174 -18.97 4.16 8.30
N GLU A 175 -19.94 3.56 8.96
CA GLU A 175 -19.70 2.66 10.08
C GLU A 175 -19.05 1.36 9.59
N HIS A 176 -17.93 1.00 10.19
CA HIS A 176 -17.20 -0.23 9.89
C HIS A 176 -16.36 -0.67 11.10
N ARG A 177 -16.07 -1.96 11.18
CA ARG A 177 -15.06 -2.53 12.06
C ARG A 177 -13.94 -3.07 11.22
N ALA A 178 -12.70 -2.79 11.59
CA ALA A 178 -11.54 -3.24 10.85
C ALA A 178 -10.40 -3.57 11.81
N ALA A 179 -9.55 -4.51 11.43
CA ALA A 179 -8.36 -4.90 12.17
C ALA A 179 -7.18 -5.11 11.22
N TYR A 180 -6.00 -4.79 11.69
CA TYR A 180 -4.74 -5.11 11.01
C TYR A 180 -3.80 -5.86 11.94
N ARG A 181 -3.35 -7.04 11.51
CA ARG A 181 -2.41 -7.89 12.23
C ARG A 181 -1.15 -8.12 11.40
N LYS A 182 0.00 -7.84 12.01
CA LYS A 182 1.31 -8.06 11.41
C LYS A 182 2.05 -9.15 12.16
N PHE A 183 2.24 -10.29 11.54
CA PHE A 183 3.10 -11.34 12.06
C PHE A 183 4.53 -11.16 11.54
N ARG A 184 5.49 -11.12 12.45
CA ARG A 184 6.93 -10.94 12.23
C ARG A 184 7.70 -12.08 12.82
N THR A 185 8.84 -12.42 12.22
CA THR A 185 9.69 -13.53 12.71
C THR A 185 10.88 -13.08 13.52
N ARG A 186 11.23 -11.79 13.47
CA ARG A 186 12.42 -11.25 14.16
C ARG A 186 12.16 -9.90 14.81
N SER A 187 12.42 -8.79 14.13
CA SER A 187 12.38 -7.44 14.68
C SER A 187 11.02 -6.74 14.51
N HIS A 188 10.77 -5.73 15.35
CA HIS A 188 9.59 -4.86 15.24
C HIS A 188 9.58 -4.04 13.94
N GLU A 189 10.75 -3.74 13.37
CA GLU A 189 10.88 -2.96 12.15
C GLU A 189 10.87 -3.83 10.88
N ASP A 190 10.90 -5.17 11.04
CA ASP A 190 10.90 -6.09 9.92
C ASP A 190 9.60 -6.00 9.11
N ARG A 191 9.72 -6.36 7.84
CA ARG A 191 8.57 -6.62 6.96
C ARG A 191 7.73 -7.75 7.54
N PRO A 192 6.41 -7.79 7.27
CA PRO A 192 5.58 -8.92 7.70
C PRO A 192 6.05 -10.22 7.05
N CYS A 193 6.05 -11.29 7.83
CA CYS A 193 6.01 -12.66 7.29
C CYS A 193 4.62 -12.95 6.75
N VAL A 194 3.59 -12.51 7.49
CA VAL A 194 2.17 -12.53 7.10
C VAL A 194 1.52 -11.26 7.65
N GLY A 195 0.87 -10.49 6.78
CA GLY A 195 0.02 -9.36 7.15
C GLY A 195 -1.45 -9.70 6.88
N VAL A 196 -2.32 -9.51 7.86
CA VAL A 196 -3.77 -9.76 7.69
C VAL A 196 -4.53 -8.50 7.99
N ALA A 197 -5.34 -8.08 7.03
CA ALA A 197 -6.28 -6.98 7.16
C ALA A 197 -7.71 -7.49 7.01
N THR A 198 -8.59 -7.05 7.89
CA THR A 198 -10.01 -7.39 7.84
C THR A 198 -10.85 -6.13 7.98
N CYS A 199 -11.97 -6.09 7.27
CA CYS A 199 -12.97 -5.04 7.41
C CYS A 199 -14.37 -5.63 7.29
N ARG A 200 -15.26 -5.25 8.20
CA ARG A 200 -16.68 -5.54 8.15
C ARG A 200 -17.48 -4.24 8.07
N ARG A 201 -18.31 -4.13 7.03
CA ARG A 201 -19.22 -3.02 6.82
C ARG A 201 -20.62 -3.58 6.59
N GLY A 202 -21.46 -3.52 7.63
CA GLY A 202 -22.75 -4.19 7.61
C GLY A 202 -22.62 -5.71 7.33
N PRO A 203 -23.24 -6.23 6.26
CA PRO A 203 -23.13 -7.63 5.87
C PRO A 203 -21.84 -7.95 5.11
N GLU A 204 -21.16 -6.95 4.57
CA GLU A 204 -19.93 -7.15 3.78
C GLU A 204 -18.74 -7.43 4.69
N LEU A 205 -18.04 -8.52 4.42
CA LEU A 205 -16.75 -8.87 5.01
C LEU A 205 -15.68 -8.82 3.92
N ARG A 206 -14.55 -8.22 4.22
CA ARG A 206 -13.36 -8.25 3.37
C ARG A 206 -12.17 -8.74 4.19
N VAL A 207 -11.40 -9.67 3.65
CA VAL A 207 -10.18 -10.22 4.27
C VAL A 207 -9.07 -10.15 3.24
N ALA A 208 -7.98 -9.45 3.55
CA ALA A 208 -6.81 -9.37 2.70
C ALA A 208 -5.58 -9.91 3.42
N VAL A 209 -4.79 -10.75 2.75
CA VAL A 209 -3.57 -11.35 3.29
C VAL A 209 -2.38 -10.91 2.44
N GLY A 210 -1.50 -10.14 3.02
CA GLY A 210 -0.28 -9.62 2.39
C GLY A 210 0.98 -10.34 2.82
N ALA A 211 2.07 -10.07 2.11
CA ALA A 211 3.41 -10.62 2.30
C ALA A 211 3.53 -12.14 2.06
N VAL A 212 2.57 -12.73 1.40
CA VAL A 212 2.52 -14.20 1.20
C VAL A 212 2.61 -14.62 -0.27
N ALA A 213 2.38 -13.69 -1.19
CA ALA A 213 2.39 -13.94 -2.63
C ALA A 213 2.91 -12.68 -3.34
N ASP A 214 2.80 -12.60 -4.66
CA ASP A 214 3.21 -11.46 -5.49
C ASP A 214 2.48 -10.14 -5.18
N ARG A 215 1.31 -10.25 -4.57
CA ARG A 215 0.42 -9.14 -4.17
C ARG A 215 -0.46 -9.54 -3.01
N PRO A 216 -1.13 -8.59 -2.32
CA PRO A 216 -2.11 -8.93 -1.30
C PRO A 216 -3.23 -9.83 -1.87
N GLN A 217 -3.51 -10.92 -1.17
CA GLN A 217 -4.49 -11.93 -1.59
C GLN A 217 -5.86 -11.60 -1.02
N TYR A 218 -6.86 -11.47 -1.89
CA TYR A 218 -8.25 -11.21 -1.54
C TYR A 218 -9.16 -12.12 -2.36
N PHE A 219 -9.99 -12.90 -1.67
CA PHE A 219 -10.91 -13.85 -2.27
C PHE A 219 -12.34 -13.52 -1.84
N PRO A 220 -13.10 -12.72 -2.60
CA PRO A 220 -14.46 -12.33 -2.23
C PRO A 220 -15.38 -13.53 -1.92
N ALA A 221 -15.23 -14.62 -2.67
CA ALA A 221 -16.01 -15.85 -2.46
C ALA A 221 -15.75 -16.55 -1.12
N LEU A 222 -14.64 -16.26 -0.44
CA LEU A 222 -14.28 -16.81 0.87
C LEU A 222 -14.62 -15.84 2.03
N CYS A 223 -15.11 -14.63 1.73
CA CYS A 223 -15.44 -13.61 2.71
C CYS A 223 -16.90 -13.74 3.17
N ASP A 224 -17.23 -14.85 3.83
CA ASP A 224 -18.56 -15.07 4.40
C ASP A 224 -18.63 -14.51 5.82
N ALA A 225 -19.42 -13.44 6.01
CA ALA A 225 -19.61 -12.79 7.31
C ALA A 225 -20.46 -13.62 8.30
N ALA A 226 -21.14 -14.66 7.83
CA ALA A 226 -21.93 -15.59 8.65
C ALA A 226 -21.12 -16.83 9.06
N ALA A 227 -20.03 -17.14 8.36
CA ALA A 227 -19.17 -18.27 8.66
C ALA A 227 -18.37 -18.05 9.96
N ALA A 228 -18.04 -19.13 10.63
CA ALA A 228 -17.17 -19.08 11.80
C ALA A 228 -15.75 -18.61 11.40
N PRO A 229 -15.08 -17.75 12.21
CA PRO A 229 -13.74 -17.26 11.91
C PRO A 229 -12.72 -18.35 11.55
N ALA A 230 -12.82 -19.52 12.19
CA ALA A 230 -11.95 -20.66 11.92
C ALA A 230 -12.20 -21.32 10.55
N GLU A 231 -13.40 -21.21 9.99
CA GLU A 231 -13.75 -21.73 8.66
C GLU A 231 -13.17 -20.85 7.57
N VAL A 232 -13.40 -19.53 7.66
CA VAL A 232 -12.81 -18.55 6.75
C VAL A 232 -11.27 -18.64 6.76
N ALA A 233 -10.67 -18.76 7.95
CA ALA A 233 -9.22 -18.86 8.10
C ALA A 233 -8.64 -20.13 7.43
N ARG A 234 -9.31 -21.28 7.56
CA ARG A 234 -8.92 -22.52 6.88
C ARG A 234 -9.04 -22.39 5.37
N ALA A 235 -10.13 -21.78 4.89
CA ALA A 235 -10.36 -21.56 3.46
C ALA A 235 -9.25 -20.66 2.86
N TYR A 236 -8.89 -19.56 3.52
CA TYR A 236 -7.78 -18.69 3.10
C TYR A 236 -6.44 -19.42 3.10
N ALA A 237 -6.13 -20.18 4.15
CA ALA A 237 -4.88 -20.95 4.22
C ALA A 237 -4.79 -22.06 3.14
N ALA A 238 -5.92 -22.58 2.69
CA ALA A 238 -5.97 -23.57 1.60
C ALA A 238 -5.89 -22.90 0.21
N ALA A 239 -6.48 -21.71 0.04
CA ALA A 239 -6.53 -21.02 -1.25
C ALA A 239 -5.23 -20.33 -1.62
N ILE A 240 -4.45 -19.86 -0.62
CA ILE A 240 -3.18 -19.18 -0.85
C ILE A 240 -2.07 -20.20 -1.04
N ASP A 241 -1.26 -20.02 -2.09
CA ASP A 241 0.03 -20.71 -2.25
C ASP A 241 1.16 -19.76 -1.82
N PRO A 242 1.62 -19.84 -0.55
CA PRO A 242 2.55 -18.87 -0.03
C PRO A 242 3.96 -19.06 -0.57
N LEU A 243 4.64 -17.97 -0.88
CA LEU A 243 6.06 -17.98 -1.24
C LEU A 243 6.95 -18.42 -0.05
N SER A 244 8.15 -18.91 -0.36
CA SER A 244 9.21 -19.19 0.61
C SER A 244 10.33 -18.19 0.46
N ASP A 245 10.75 -17.55 1.57
CA ASP A 245 11.89 -16.64 1.63
C ASP A 245 12.57 -16.70 3.01
N PHE A 246 13.45 -15.73 3.29
CA PHE A 246 14.15 -15.62 4.57
C PHE A 246 13.22 -15.39 5.79
N ALA A 247 11.98 -14.93 5.60
CA ALA A 247 11.02 -14.71 6.67
C ALA A 247 10.23 -15.97 7.04
N GLY A 248 10.14 -16.96 6.12
CA GLY A 248 9.47 -18.22 6.40
C GLY A 248 9.24 -19.08 5.16
N SER A 249 9.12 -20.39 5.38
CA SER A 249 8.73 -21.33 4.33
C SER A 249 7.24 -21.21 4.00
N SER A 250 6.85 -21.69 2.82
CA SER A 250 5.45 -21.75 2.38
C SER A 250 4.56 -22.48 3.43
N ASP A 251 4.99 -23.65 3.90
CA ASP A 251 4.24 -24.42 4.92
C ASP A 251 4.11 -23.68 6.25
N TYR A 252 5.15 -22.97 6.66
CA TYR A 252 5.10 -22.12 7.86
C TYR A 252 4.10 -20.99 7.70
N ARG A 253 4.17 -20.24 6.57
CA ARG A 253 3.24 -19.17 6.27
C ARG A 253 1.79 -19.65 6.19
N ARG A 254 1.53 -20.81 5.58
CA ARG A 254 0.18 -21.39 5.51
C ARG A 254 -0.42 -21.63 6.91
N ARG A 255 0.38 -22.12 7.86
CA ARG A 255 -0.05 -22.26 9.26
C ARG A 255 -0.29 -20.90 9.94
N VAL A 256 0.58 -19.92 9.69
CA VAL A 256 0.43 -18.57 10.25
C VAL A 256 -0.81 -17.88 9.67
N ILE A 257 -1.08 -18.02 8.36
CA ILE A 257 -2.30 -17.50 7.74
C ILE A 257 -3.54 -17.98 8.48
N ALA A 258 -3.67 -19.30 8.71
CA ALA A 258 -4.81 -19.88 9.43
C ALA A 258 -4.99 -19.27 10.84
N VAL A 259 -3.89 -19.00 11.54
CA VAL A 259 -3.95 -18.43 12.88
C VAL A 259 -4.29 -16.95 12.85
N GLU A 260 -3.61 -16.16 12.01
CA GLU A 260 -3.74 -14.70 12.02
C GLU A 260 -5.05 -14.23 11.36
N VAL A 261 -5.55 -14.92 10.32
CA VAL A 261 -6.88 -14.64 9.75
C VAL A 261 -7.97 -14.90 10.81
N ARG A 262 -7.92 -16.04 11.52
CA ARG A 262 -8.87 -16.32 12.59
C ARG A 262 -8.85 -15.22 13.66
N ARG A 263 -7.67 -14.86 14.16
CA ARG A 263 -7.52 -13.82 15.19
C ARG A 263 -8.02 -12.45 14.74
N ALA A 264 -7.73 -12.08 13.47
CA ALA A 264 -8.21 -10.80 12.92
C ALA A 264 -9.75 -10.77 12.83
N LEU A 265 -10.39 -11.89 12.50
CA LEU A 265 -11.84 -12.00 12.47
C LEU A 265 -12.47 -12.00 13.87
N GLU A 266 -11.82 -12.64 14.86
CA GLU A 266 -12.24 -12.62 16.26
C GLU A 266 -12.20 -11.19 16.82
N GLU A 267 -11.21 -10.35 16.45
CA GLU A 267 -11.13 -8.93 16.81
C GLU A 267 -12.30 -8.10 16.26
N LEU A 268 -12.87 -8.47 15.10
CA LEU A 268 -14.04 -7.77 14.56
C LEU A 268 -15.34 -8.06 15.34
N ALA A 269 -15.37 -9.15 16.10
CA ALA A 269 -16.55 -9.58 16.86
C ALA A 269 -16.64 -8.90 18.24
N THR A 270 -15.52 -8.39 18.76
CA THR A 270 -15.42 -7.64 20.02
C THR A 270 -15.60 -6.15 19.80
#